data_83b16273566ffdca5fda44005501e415
#
_entry.id   83b16273566ffdca5fda44005501e415
#
_cell.length_a   1.000
_cell.length_b   1.000
_cell.length_c   1.000
_cell.angle_alpha   90.00
_cell.angle_beta   90.00
_cell.angle_gamma   90.00
#
_symmetry.space_group_name_H-M   'P 1'
#
loop_
_entity.id
_entity.type
_entity.pdbx_description
1 polymer ?
#
loop_
_entity_poly.entity_id
_entity_poly.type
_entity_poly.pdbx_seq_one_letter_code
_entity_poly.pdbx_strand_id
1 'polypeptide(L)'
;WRGNHDGSGIVSLAVRVNGDGGSDSYRSQAAHTNTDDWTFSESQDASLLRAGLVGSAVGCCGLIVIPRYAVNGTKSMWGHGHGRNVATWYHFGTGRWQAASDPITSIRIWPSGQNWAAIEATLIGIRH
;
A
#
# COMPACT_ATOMS: atom_id res chain seq x y z
N TRP A 1 3.80 -5.00 -8.01
CA TRP A 1 4.13 -3.67 -8.50
C TRP A 1 5.63 -3.40 -8.41
N ARG A 2 6.10 -2.59 -9.30
CA ARG A 2 7.40 -1.92 -9.21
C ARG A 2 7.26 -0.49 -9.75
N GLY A 3 8.07 0.43 -9.25
CA GLY A 3 8.01 1.80 -9.72
C GLY A 3 8.82 2.77 -8.87
N ASN A 4 8.78 4.01 -9.25
CA ASN A 4 9.37 5.12 -8.53
C ASN A 4 8.51 6.38 -8.70
N HIS A 5 8.63 7.32 -7.77
CA HIS A 5 7.92 8.60 -7.82
C HIS A 5 8.82 9.76 -8.31
N ASP A 6 8.20 10.87 -8.68
CA ASP A 6 8.85 12.05 -9.25
C ASP A 6 9.45 13.03 -8.21
N GLY A 7 9.14 12.84 -6.94
CA GLY A 7 9.65 13.66 -5.86
C GLY A 7 11.00 13.21 -5.31
N SER A 8 11.33 13.64 -4.11
CA SER A 8 12.54 13.24 -3.39
C SER A 8 12.20 12.36 -2.19
N GLY A 9 13.16 11.53 -1.77
CA GLY A 9 13.04 10.71 -0.57
C GLY A 9 12.24 9.41 -0.76
N ILE A 10 11.63 8.98 0.32
CA ILE A 10 10.77 7.80 0.37
C ILE A 10 9.40 8.20 0.90
N VAL A 11 8.36 7.75 0.24
CA VAL A 11 6.97 8.00 0.61
C VAL A 11 6.21 6.69 0.76
N SER A 12 5.09 6.72 1.48
CA SER A 12 4.23 5.55 1.60
C SER A 12 3.54 5.22 0.28
N LEU A 13 3.42 3.95 -0.05
CA LEU A 13 2.51 3.48 -1.08
C LEU A 13 1.09 3.50 -0.50
N ALA A 14 0.26 4.35 -1.04
CA ALA A 14 -1.14 4.48 -0.69
C ALA A 14 -2.00 3.53 -1.53
N VAL A 15 -2.99 2.92 -0.91
CA VAL A 15 -3.97 2.05 -1.56
C VAL A 15 -5.38 2.49 -1.21
N ARG A 16 -6.24 2.55 -2.21
CA ARG A 16 -7.67 2.80 -2.07
C ARG A 16 -8.44 1.79 -2.90
N VAL A 17 -9.52 1.28 -2.34
CA VAL A 17 -10.41 0.32 -3.02
C VAL A 17 -11.75 0.95 -3.31
N ASN A 18 -12.35 0.60 -4.44
CA ASN A 18 -13.66 1.08 -4.90
C ASN A 18 -13.84 2.61 -4.88
N GLY A 19 -12.72 3.36 -4.95
CA GLY A 19 -12.77 4.82 -4.86
C GLY A 19 -13.09 5.38 -3.48
N ASP A 20 -13.26 4.52 -2.47
CA ASP A 20 -13.64 4.93 -1.11
C ASP A 20 -12.56 5.77 -0.44
N GLY A 21 -12.87 7.03 -0.20
CA GLY A 21 -12.00 8.02 0.44
C GLY A 21 -12.55 8.54 1.76
N GLY A 22 -13.48 7.83 2.37
CA GLY A 22 -14.02 8.19 3.68
C GLY A 22 -12.93 8.22 4.76
N SER A 23 -13.03 9.15 5.70
CA SER A 23 -12.00 9.36 6.75
C SER A 23 -11.80 8.13 7.64
N ASP A 24 -12.84 7.32 7.80
CA ASP A 24 -12.84 6.16 8.71
C ASP A 24 -12.88 4.82 7.97
N SER A 25 -12.63 4.86 6.65
CA SER A 25 -12.78 3.67 5.80
C SER A 25 -11.65 2.66 5.98
N TYR A 26 -10.50 3.08 6.47
CA TYR A 26 -9.32 2.23 6.55
C TYR A 26 -8.65 2.30 7.91
N ARG A 27 -8.10 1.16 8.31
CA ARG A 27 -7.11 1.07 9.40
C ARG A 27 -5.89 0.33 8.91
N SER A 28 -4.73 0.82 9.26
CA SER A 28 -3.47 0.18 8.87
C SER A 28 -2.42 0.26 9.97
N GLN A 29 -1.58 -0.75 10.01
CA GLN A 29 -0.36 -0.79 10.80
C GLN A 29 0.78 -1.10 9.86
N ALA A 30 1.91 -0.47 10.08
CA ALA A 30 3.08 -0.69 9.26
C ALA A 30 4.35 -0.73 10.11
N ALA A 31 5.28 -1.55 9.68
CA ALA A 31 6.65 -1.56 10.17
C ALA A 31 7.59 -1.26 9.01
N HIS A 32 8.57 -0.45 9.23
CA HIS A 32 9.59 -0.15 8.22
C HIS A 32 10.98 0.01 8.85
N THR A 33 12.00 -0.30 8.10
CA THR A 33 13.39 -0.13 8.50
C THR A 33 14.27 0.22 7.31
N ASN A 34 15.31 0.98 7.56
CA ASN A 34 16.39 1.22 6.62
C ASN A 34 17.75 0.75 7.13
N THR A 35 17.77 0.30 8.36
CA THR A 35 18.96 -0.19 9.07
C THR A 35 18.54 -1.37 9.95
N ASP A 36 19.15 -1.53 11.09
CA ASP A 36 18.89 -2.63 12.02
C ASP A 36 17.64 -2.41 12.90
N ASP A 37 17.14 -1.16 12.96
CA ASP A 37 16.00 -0.81 13.80
C ASP A 37 14.70 -0.74 13.01
N TRP A 38 13.66 -1.37 13.54
CA TRP A 38 12.30 -1.31 13.00
C TRP A 38 11.50 -0.19 13.65
N THR A 39 10.92 0.65 12.82
CA THR A 39 9.97 1.67 13.25
C THR A 39 8.55 1.19 12.96
N PHE A 40 7.68 1.28 13.96
CA PHE A 40 6.28 0.93 13.84
C PHE A 40 5.43 2.18 13.73
N SER A 41 4.45 2.13 12.86
CA SER A 41 3.45 3.18 12.71
C SER A 41 2.05 2.58 12.62
N GLU A 42 1.10 3.22 13.28
CA GLU A 42 -0.31 2.92 13.18
C GLU A 42 -1.03 4.12 12.57
N SER A 43 -1.95 3.85 11.66
CA SER A 43 -2.86 4.85 11.12
C SER A 43 -4.29 4.35 11.36
N GLN A 44 -4.98 5.01 12.26
CA GLN A 44 -6.40 4.83 12.46
C GLN A 44 -7.15 5.89 11.64
N ASP A 45 -8.33 5.52 11.18
CA ASP A 45 -9.25 6.45 10.53
C ASP A 45 -8.64 7.16 9.30
N ALA A 46 -8.06 6.38 8.45
CA ALA A 46 -7.45 6.88 7.24
C ALA A 46 -8.39 6.74 6.03
N SER A 47 -8.27 7.66 5.10
CA SER A 47 -8.93 7.57 3.80
C SER A 47 -8.18 6.67 2.81
N LEU A 48 -7.15 5.98 3.27
CA LEU A 48 -6.31 5.10 2.47
C LEU A 48 -5.55 4.09 3.34
N LEU A 49 -5.11 3.01 2.74
CA LEU A 49 -4.18 2.04 3.32
C LEU A 49 -2.74 2.37 2.93
N ARG A 50 -1.82 2.14 3.86
CA ARG A 50 -0.39 2.18 3.59
C ARG A 50 0.11 0.75 3.40
N ALA A 51 0.48 0.40 2.18
CA ALA A 51 0.80 -0.98 1.80
C ALA A 51 2.26 -1.18 1.36
N GLY A 52 3.08 -0.16 1.44
CA GLY A 52 4.48 -0.24 1.02
C GLY A 52 5.19 1.08 1.11
N LEU A 53 6.42 1.11 0.63
CA LEU A 53 7.24 2.31 0.46
C LEU A 53 7.65 2.45 -0.99
N VAL A 54 7.67 3.69 -1.47
CA VAL A 54 8.11 4.05 -2.81
C VAL A 54 9.20 5.10 -2.70
N GLY A 55 10.34 4.85 -3.31
CA GLY A 55 11.44 5.80 -3.40
C GLY A 55 11.45 6.57 -4.72
N SER A 56 12.22 7.62 -4.75
CA SER A 56 12.48 8.41 -5.97
C SER A 56 13.47 7.72 -6.91
N ALA A 57 14.30 6.83 -6.40
CA ALA A 57 15.24 6.05 -7.20
C ALA A 57 14.57 4.79 -7.77
N VAL A 58 15.15 4.24 -8.81
CA VAL A 58 14.75 2.96 -9.41
C VAL A 58 14.91 1.80 -8.43
N GLY A 59 14.06 0.79 -8.55
CA GLY A 59 14.20 -0.46 -7.81
C GLY A 59 13.23 -0.64 -6.64
N CYS A 60 12.21 0.20 -6.52
CA CYS A 60 11.12 -0.05 -5.57
C CYS A 60 10.16 -1.09 -6.14
N CYS A 61 9.84 -2.09 -5.34
CA CYS A 61 8.84 -3.08 -5.70
C CYS A 61 8.17 -3.68 -4.46
N GLY A 62 7.07 -4.37 -4.66
CA GLY A 62 6.35 -5.04 -3.58
C GLY A 62 5.16 -5.84 -4.04
N LEU A 63 4.50 -6.42 -3.06
CA LEU A 63 3.31 -7.24 -3.21
C LEU A 63 2.21 -6.69 -2.28
N ILE A 64 0.99 -6.68 -2.77
CA ILE A 64 -0.22 -6.41 -1.99
C ILE A 64 -1.13 -7.62 -2.15
N VAL A 65 -1.59 -8.16 -1.04
CA VAL A 65 -2.50 -9.30 -1.00
C VAL A 65 -3.80 -8.90 -0.35
N ILE A 66 -4.89 -9.22 -0.99
CA ILE A 66 -6.25 -8.93 -0.53
C ILE A 66 -7.04 -10.25 -0.58
N PRO A 67 -7.04 -11.02 0.52
CA PRO A 67 -7.82 -12.24 0.57
C PRO A 67 -9.32 -11.94 0.46
N ARG A 68 -10.07 -12.85 -0.13
CA ARG A 68 -11.54 -12.77 -0.21
C ARG A 68 -12.07 -11.45 -0.82
N TYR A 69 -11.35 -10.89 -1.78
CA TYR A 69 -11.70 -9.62 -2.41
C TYR A 69 -13.10 -9.63 -3.08
N ALA A 70 -13.56 -10.78 -3.54
CA ALA A 70 -14.81 -10.95 -4.29
C ALA A 70 -16.04 -11.21 -3.41
N VAL A 71 -15.89 -11.36 -2.09
CA VAL A 71 -17.02 -11.64 -1.20
C VAL A 71 -17.42 -10.39 -0.40
N ASN A 72 -18.64 -10.38 0.10
CA ASN A 72 -19.11 -9.32 0.97
C ASN A 72 -18.42 -9.38 2.34
N GLY A 73 -18.28 -8.24 2.99
CA GLY A 73 -17.71 -8.09 4.31
C GLY A 73 -16.39 -7.34 4.34
N THR A 74 -15.90 -7.11 5.54
CA THR A 74 -14.63 -6.40 5.79
C THR A 74 -13.48 -7.09 5.06
N LYS A 75 -12.68 -6.32 4.36
CA LYS A 75 -11.50 -6.79 3.64
C LYS A 75 -10.26 -6.53 4.46
N SER A 76 -9.56 -7.60 4.79
CA SER A 76 -8.18 -7.50 5.26
C SER A 76 -7.25 -7.44 4.08
N MET A 77 -6.14 -6.75 4.23
CA MET A 77 -5.08 -6.74 3.25
C MET A 77 -3.73 -6.62 3.94
N TRP A 78 -2.71 -7.11 3.29
CA TRP A 78 -1.36 -6.93 3.73
C TRP A 78 -0.46 -6.67 2.52
N GLY A 79 0.64 -5.98 2.77
CA GLY A 79 1.60 -5.66 1.75
C GLY A 79 3.00 -5.68 2.31
N HIS A 80 3.93 -6.01 1.47
CA HIS A 80 5.33 -5.80 1.74
C HIS A 80 6.00 -5.21 0.50
N GLY A 81 7.09 -4.50 0.75
CA GLY A 81 7.86 -3.95 -0.34
C GLY A 81 9.22 -3.50 0.14
N HIS A 82 10.07 -3.24 -0.81
CA HIS A 82 11.30 -2.52 -0.55
C HIS A 82 11.42 -1.34 -1.51
N GLY A 83 12.09 -0.32 -1.03
CA GLY A 83 12.41 0.85 -1.81
C GLY A 83 13.85 1.23 -1.58
N ARG A 84 14.45 1.87 -2.57
CA ARG A 84 15.79 2.42 -2.47
C ARG A 84 15.76 3.92 -2.79
N ASN A 85 16.46 4.65 -1.95
CA ASN A 85 16.88 6.01 -2.23
C ASN A 85 18.39 6.07 -1.95
N VAL A 86 18.83 6.73 -0.92
CA VAL A 86 20.22 6.68 -0.45
C VAL A 86 20.48 5.36 0.29
N ALA A 87 19.48 4.85 1.01
CA ALA A 87 19.50 3.56 1.69
C ALA A 87 18.39 2.64 1.18
N THR A 88 18.52 1.34 1.44
CA THR A 88 17.47 0.37 1.16
C THR A 88 16.48 0.34 2.32
N TRP A 89 15.20 0.48 2.00
CA TRP A 89 14.11 0.44 2.96
C TRP A 89 13.26 -0.79 2.76
N TYR A 90 12.90 -1.42 3.85
CA TYR A 90 11.94 -2.52 3.88
C TYR A 90 10.67 -2.07 4.57
N HIS A 91 9.55 -2.58 4.10
CA HIS A 91 8.23 -2.28 4.64
C HIS A 91 7.38 -3.53 4.70
N PHE A 92 6.68 -3.67 5.80
CA PHE A 92 5.60 -4.62 5.96
C PHE A 92 4.38 -3.88 6.53
N GLY A 93 3.25 -3.97 5.85
CA GLY A 93 2.02 -3.32 6.25
C GLY A 93 0.84 -4.28 6.27
N THR A 94 -0.03 -4.10 7.24
CA THR A 94 -1.33 -4.77 7.31
C THR A 94 -2.42 -3.73 7.46
N GLY A 95 -3.62 -4.08 7.05
CA GLY A 95 -4.74 -3.20 7.24
C GLY A 95 -6.06 -3.81 6.86
N ARG A 96 -7.12 -3.05 7.08
CA ARG A 96 -8.47 -3.44 6.69
C ARG A 96 -9.24 -2.27 6.11
N TRP A 97 -10.07 -2.56 5.15
CA TRP A 97 -11.11 -1.68 4.66
C TRP A 97 -12.40 -2.02 5.39
N GLN A 98 -12.95 -1.06 6.12
CA GLN A 98 -14.06 -1.28 7.04
C GLN A 98 -15.43 -0.92 6.43
N ALA A 99 -15.42 0.01 5.49
CA ALA A 99 -16.62 0.73 5.10
C ALA A 99 -17.58 -0.08 4.21
N ALA A 100 -17.22 -1.27 3.74
CA ALA A 100 -18.09 -1.91 2.78
C ALA A 100 -18.32 -3.39 3.00
N SER A 101 -19.59 -3.74 2.76
CA SER A 101 -20.01 -5.09 2.49
C SER A 101 -19.64 -5.57 1.08
N ASP A 102 -19.32 -4.69 0.17
CA ASP A 102 -19.26 -4.99 -1.27
C ASP A 102 -17.94 -5.64 -1.70
N PRO A 103 -17.96 -6.44 -2.77
CA PRO A 103 -16.74 -6.92 -3.41
C PRO A 103 -15.84 -5.78 -3.88
N ILE A 104 -14.53 -6.02 -3.87
CA ILE A 104 -13.59 -5.07 -4.47
C ILE A 104 -13.64 -5.21 -5.98
N THR A 105 -14.00 -4.14 -6.65
CA THR A 105 -14.08 -4.03 -8.11
C THR A 105 -12.99 -3.15 -8.71
N SER A 106 -12.38 -2.31 -7.88
CA SER A 106 -11.29 -1.44 -8.31
C SER A 106 -10.26 -1.22 -7.20
N ILE A 107 -9.02 -1.07 -7.60
CA ILE A 107 -7.91 -0.74 -6.70
C ILE A 107 -7.12 0.41 -7.33
N ARG A 108 -6.88 1.43 -6.54
CA ARG A 108 -5.96 2.52 -6.89
C ARG A 108 -4.75 2.46 -5.99
N ILE A 109 -3.56 2.55 -6.58
CA ILE A 109 -2.29 2.65 -5.86
C ILE A 109 -1.54 3.90 -6.32
N TRP A 110 -0.94 4.63 -5.38
CA TRP A 110 -0.14 5.82 -5.71
C TRP A 110 0.88 6.12 -4.60
N PRO A 111 1.99 6.80 -4.91
CA PRO A 111 2.90 7.33 -3.90
C PRO A 111 2.22 8.49 -3.19
N SER A 112 2.15 8.43 -1.85
CA SER A 112 1.43 9.42 -1.05
C SER A 112 2.11 10.79 -1.16
N GLY A 113 1.34 11.78 -1.63
CA GLY A 113 1.84 13.16 -1.78
C GLY A 113 2.74 13.40 -3.00
N GLN A 114 2.90 12.42 -3.88
CA GLN A 114 3.74 12.48 -5.08
C GLN A 114 3.00 11.87 -6.27
N ASN A 115 3.58 12.01 -7.47
CA ASN A 115 3.12 11.32 -8.66
C ASN A 115 4.05 10.15 -9.01
N TRP A 116 3.54 9.20 -9.78
CA TRP A 116 4.38 8.18 -10.38
C TRP A 116 5.28 8.80 -11.46
N ALA A 117 6.58 8.57 -11.37
CA ALA A 117 7.48 8.77 -12.49
C ALA A 117 7.46 7.55 -13.42
N ALA A 118 7.39 6.36 -12.83
CA ALA A 118 7.18 5.12 -13.55
C ALA A 118 6.49 4.10 -12.66
N ILE A 119 5.57 3.30 -13.20
CA ILE A 119 4.92 2.20 -12.51
C ILE A 119 4.66 1.04 -13.48
N GLU A 120 4.89 -0.16 -12.97
CA GLU A 120 4.40 -1.40 -13.55
C GLU A 120 3.68 -2.20 -12.46
N ALA A 121 2.49 -2.65 -12.71
CA ALA A 121 1.71 -3.45 -11.77
C ALA A 121 0.99 -4.57 -12.50
N THR A 122 0.99 -5.76 -11.89
CA THR A 122 0.23 -6.91 -12.35
C THR A 122 -0.79 -7.27 -11.30
N LEU A 123 -2.05 -7.42 -11.70
CA LEU A 123 -3.12 -7.91 -10.85
C LEU A 123 -3.37 -9.39 -11.17
N ILE A 124 -3.33 -10.22 -10.13
CA ILE A 124 -3.62 -11.65 -10.24
C ILE A 124 -4.82 -11.95 -9.38
N GLY A 125 -5.92 -12.36 -10.00
CA GLY A 125 -7.11 -12.86 -9.31
C GLY A 125 -7.11 -14.38 -9.26
N ILE A 126 -7.23 -14.94 -8.06
CA ILE A 126 -7.40 -16.40 -7.87
C ILE A 126 -8.87 -16.63 -7.52
N ARG A 127 -9.54 -17.42 -8.36
CA ARG A 127 -10.90 -17.91 -8.06
C ARG A 127 -10.78 -19.20 -7.25
N HIS A 128 -11.58 -19.29 -6.23
CA HIS A 128 -11.80 -20.51 -5.45
C HIS A 128 -13.15 -21.10 -5.79
#